data_cb570c393e6201a6a054695e46639a9e
#
_entry.id   cb570c393e6201a6a054695e46639a9e
#
_cell.length_a   1.000
_cell.length_b   1.000
_cell.length_c   1.000
_cell.angle_alpha   90.00
_cell.angle_beta   90.00
_cell.angle_gamma   90.00
#
_symmetry.space_group_name_H-M   'P 1'
#
loop_
_entity.id
_entity.type
_entity.pdbx_description
1 polymer ?
#
loop_
_entity_poly.entity_id
_entity_poly.type
_entity_poly.pdbx_seq_one_letter_code
_entity_poly.pdbx_strand_id
1 'polypeptide(L)' 'MKTKLVSDIIKSHFEGDEAFYKAVFNLITDEEKKGNIGVATEFKMYI' A
#
# COMPACT_ATOMS: atom_id res chain seq x y z
N MET A 1 8.86 -0.91 6.94
CA MET A 1 7.52 -0.48 6.53
C MET A 1 7.02 0.59 7.49
N LYS A 2 6.47 1.68 7.00
CA LYS A 2 5.98 2.76 7.85
C LYS A 2 4.66 2.38 8.49
N THR A 3 4.58 2.51 9.79
CA THR A 3 3.35 2.23 10.54
C THR A 3 2.17 3.04 10.01
N LYS A 4 2.41 4.30 9.64
CA LYS A 4 1.36 5.17 9.11
C LYS A 4 0.74 4.60 7.84
N LEU A 5 1.53 4.05 6.94
CA LEU A 5 1.01 3.48 5.70
C LEU A 5 0.16 2.26 5.95
N VAL A 6 0.57 1.41 6.88
CA VAL A 6 -0.21 0.24 7.27
C VAL A 6 -1.52 0.67 7.94
N SER A 7 -1.43 1.65 8.83
CA SER A 7 -2.61 2.21 9.50
C SER A 7 -3.61 2.78 8.51
N ASP A 8 -3.10 3.50 7.49
CA ASP A 8 -3.95 4.08 6.45
C ASP A 8 -4.69 2.99 5.67
N ILE A 9 -4.04 1.87 5.39
CA ILE A 9 -4.68 0.75 4.69
C ILE A 9 -5.82 0.18 5.52
N ILE A 10 -5.57 -0.06 6.80
CA ILE A 10 -6.59 -0.61 7.71
C ILE A 10 -7.78 0.34 7.77
N LYS A 11 -7.52 1.62 7.95
CA LYS A 11 -8.57 2.63 8.02
C LYS A 11 -9.36 2.70 6.72
N SER A 12 -8.67 2.69 5.59
CA SER A 12 -9.29 2.84 4.27
C SER A 12 -10.20 1.68 3.92
N HIS A 13 -9.98 0.51 4.51
CA HIS A 13 -10.85 -0.63 4.32
C HIS A 13 -12.31 -0.28 4.68
N PHE A 14 -12.48 0.56 5.69
CA PHE A 14 -13.81 0.98 6.16
C PHE A 14 -14.34 2.20 5.43
N GLU A 15 -13.53 2.86 4.60
CA GLU A 15 -13.89 4.09 3.89
C GLU A 15 -14.34 3.86 2.45
N GLY A 16 -14.11 2.67 1.91
CA GLY A 16 -14.52 2.32 0.57
C GLY A 16 -13.36 1.95 -0.35
N ASP A 17 -13.70 1.37 -1.50
CA ASP A 17 -12.71 0.78 -2.41
C ASP A 17 -11.70 1.80 -2.94
N GLU A 18 -12.18 3.00 -3.29
CA GLU A 18 -11.29 4.01 -3.85
C GLU A 18 -10.21 4.43 -2.84
N ALA A 19 -10.61 4.66 -1.59
CA ALA A 19 -9.68 5.01 -0.53
C ALA A 19 -8.71 3.86 -0.26
N PHE A 20 -9.21 2.64 -0.30
CA PHE A 20 -8.40 1.45 -0.10
C PHE A 20 -7.31 1.34 -1.16
N TYR A 21 -7.67 1.47 -2.44
CA TYR A 21 -6.69 1.39 -3.53
C TYR A 21 -5.63 2.48 -3.43
N LYS A 22 -6.03 3.70 -3.09
CA LYS A 22 -5.07 4.79 -2.89
C LYS A 22 -4.07 4.46 -1.79
N ALA A 23 -4.53 3.93 -0.68
CA ALA A 23 -3.67 3.58 0.44
C ALA A 23 -2.69 2.47 0.07
N VAL A 24 -3.18 1.47 -0.67
CA VAL A 24 -2.34 0.36 -1.15
C VAL A 24 -1.27 0.87 -2.10
N PHE A 25 -1.63 1.74 -3.04
CA PHE A 25 -0.65 2.29 -3.98
C PHE A 25 0.38 3.17 -3.28
N ASN A 26 0.00 3.88 -2.24
CA ASN A 26 0.97 4.64 -1.44
C ASN A 26 1.99 3.72 -0.78
N LEU A 27 1.56 2.58 -0.27
CA LEU A 27 2.45 1.60 0.30
C LEU A 27 3.40 1.04 -0.76
N ILE A 28 2.87 0.67 -1.91
CA ILE A 28 3.68 0.13 -3.01
C ILE A 28 4.73 1.13 -3.45
N THR A 29 4.34 2.39 -3.63
CA THR A 29 5.26 3.45 -4.03
C THR A 29 6.36 3.64 -2.99
N ASP A 30 6.02 3.60 -1.71
CA ASP A 30 7.00 3.74 -0.64
C ASP A 30 8.02 2.60 -0.68
N GLU A 31 7.57 1.37 -0.92
CA GLU A 31 8.48 0.24 -1.01
C GLU A 31 9.39 0.34 -2.23
N GLU A 32 8.86 0.82 -3.36
CA GLU A 32 9.68 1.05 -4.56
C GLU A 32 10.77 2.08 -4.31
N LYS A 33 10.45 3.15 -3.60
CA LYS A 33 11.41 4.20 -3.27
C LYS A 33 12.53 3.70 -2.37
N LYS A 34 12.23 2.73 -1.53
CA LYS A 34 13.22 2.12 -0.65
C LYS A 34 14.09 1.08 -1.36
N GLY A 35 13.77 0.78 -2.61
CA GLY A 35 14.47 -0.25 -3.37
C GLY A 35 13.95 -1.66 -3.14
N ASN A 36 12.83 -1.80 -2.44
CA ASN A 36 12.22 -3.12 -2.18
C ASN A 36 11.31 -3.53 -3.34
N ILE A 37 11.93 -3.68 -4.52
CA ILE A 37 11.18 -3.92 -5.76
C ILE A 37 10.44 -5.27 -5.72
N GLY A 38 11.05 -6.30 -5.13
CA GLY A 38 10.41 -7.60 -5.01
C GLY A 38 9.12 -7.54 -4.19
N VAL A 39 9.15 -6.80 -3.07
CA VAL A 39 7.99 -6.63 -2.21
C VAL A 39 6.91 -5.84 -2.94
N ALA A 40 7.29 -4.75 -3.61
CA ALA A 40 6.34 -3.93 -4.37
C ALA A 40 5.66 -4.74 -5.47
N THR A 41 6.44 -5.56 -6.18
CA THR A 41 5.93 -6.42 -7.25
C THR A 41 4.94 -7.43 -6.68
N GLU A 42 5.26 -8.03 -5.54
CA GLU A 42 4.37 -8.99 -4.90
C GLU A 42 3.04 -8.34 -4.54
N PHE A 43 3.07 -7.14 -3.96
CA PHE A 43 1.84 -6.43 -3.59
C PHE A 43 0.97 -6.14 -4.82
N LYS A 44 1.60 -5.76 -5.94
CA LYS A 44 0.88 -5.50 -7.19
C LYS A 44 0.17 -6.73 -7.73
N MET A 45 0.66 -7.92 -7.41
CA MET A 45 0.04 -9.17 -7.88
C MET A 45 -1.34 -9.41 -7.29
N TYR A 46 -1.65 -8.77 -6.17
CA TYR A 46 -2.94 -9.00 -5.49
C TYR A 46 -4.01 -7.96 -5.85
N ILE A 47 -3.68 -7.02 -6.72
CA ILE A 47 -4.63 -5.98 -7.12
C ILE A 47 -5.07 -6.09 -8.57
#